data_248b72f87d85416665fc5931ffc456d2
#
_entry.id   248b72f87d85416665fc5931ffc456d2
#
_cell.length_a   1.000
_cell.length_b   1.000
_cell.length_c   1.000
_cell.angle_alpha   90.00
_cell.angle_beta   90.00
_cell.angle_gamma   90.00
#
_symmetry.space_group_name_H-M   'P 1'
#
loop_
_entity.id
_entity.type
_entity.pdbx_description
1 polymer ?
#
loop_
_entity_poly.entity_id
_entity_poly.type
_entity_poly.pdbx_seq_one_letter_code
_entity_poly.pdbx_strand_id
1 'polypeptide(L)'
;MEKVKPRTLSGFMELAPDKQAKMERFQEILRSTYSLYGFTALDTPIIEASEVLLAKAGGETENQIYRFTKGDTDLALRFDLTVPLAKYVAANYGSLAFPFRRYQIGKVYRGERAQRGRFREFYQADIDIIGDGSLGILNEAEIPAVIYRTFSCLGLSRFKIKVNNRKVLNGFFAILGLDDKASEIMHIIDKLDKIGADKCRGLLMDGGISEGDVSEIMSFISISGTVSEKLSALSKYSGKNDIFDTGCSELASVTRYLPEFGVPEENFDLDLT
;
A
#
# COMPACT_ATOMS: atom_id res chain seq x y z
N MET A 1 -5.54 -5.68 49.42
CA MET A 1 -5.53 -5.40 47.99
C MET A 1 -4.87 -6.55 47.25
N GLU A 2 -5.57 -7.13 46.30
CA GLU A 2 -5.00 -8.19 45.46
C GLU A 2 -3.90 -7.56 44.57
N LYS A 3 -2.71 -8.17 44.52
CA LYS A 3 -1.59 -7.65 43.74
C LYS A 3 -1.86 -7.88 42.26
N VAL A 4 -1.97 -6.82 41.48
CA VAL A 4 -2.09 -6.90 40.01
C VAL A 4 -0.79 -7.45 39.42
N LYS A 5 -0.88 -8.52 38.62
CA LYS A 5 0.28 -9.09 37.93
C LYS A 5 0.63 -8.21 36.71
N PRO A 6 1.85 -7.64 36.67
CA PRO A 6 2.28 -6.87 35.48
C PRO A 6 2.32 -7.78 34.25
N ARG A 7 1.71 -7.30 33.14
CA ARG A 7 1.74 -8.00 31.86
C ARG A 7 1.55 -7.03 30.70
N THR A 8 2.24 -7.27 29.61
CA THR A 8 1.99 -6.61 28.35
C THR A 8 0.86 -7.33 27.59
N LEU A 9 -0.01 -6.58 26.94
CA LEU A 9 -1.08 -7.15 26.11
C LEU A 9 -0.51 -7.85 24.88
N SER A 10 -1.16 -8.94 24.46
CA SER A 10 -0.78 -9.65 23.23
C SER A 10 -0.89 -8.73 22.00
N GLY A 11 0.18 -8.64 21.21
CA GLY A 11 0.26 -7.78 20.03
C GLY A 11 0.69 -6.34 20.32
N PHE A 12 1.04 -6.02 21.56
CA PHE A 12 1.64 -4.75 21.95
C PHE A 12 3.09 -4.99 22.39
N MET A 13 3.98 -4.05 22.06
CA MET A 13 5.41 -4.20 22.36
C MET A 13 5.87 -3.14 23.36
N GLU A 14 6.67 -3.59 24.30
CA GLU A 14 7.51 -2.74 25.14
C GLU A 14 8.96 -2.95 24.72
N LEU A 15 9.57 -1.93 24.14
CA LEU A 15 10.95 -2.00 23.69
C LEU A 15 11.89 -1.71 24.87
N ALA A 16 12.87 -2.60 25.09
CA ALA A 16 13.98 -2.31 25.99
C ALA A 16 14.79 -1.11 25.48
N PRO A 17 15.50 -0.37 26.36
CA PRO A 17 16.18 0.88 26.00
C PRO A 17 17.11 0.78 24.78
N ASP A 18 17.85 -0.32 24.63
CA ASP A 18 18.73 -0.57 23.51
C ASP A 18 17.98 -0.75 22.18
N LYS A 19 16.81 -1.35 22.22
CA LYS A 19 15.92 -1.52 21.05
C LYS A 19 15.17 -0.24 20.72
N GLN A 20 14.77 0.49 21.77
CA GLN A 20 14.13 1.80 21.61
C GLN A 20 15.10 2.79 20.94
N ALA A 21 16.35 2.86 21.35
CA ALA A 21 17.37 3.69 20.71
C ALA A 21 17.56 3.36 19.22
N LYS A 22 17.49 2.06 18.85
CA LYS A 22 17.52 1.65 17.43
C LYS A 22 16.28 2.12 16.68
N MET A 23 15.09 2.04 17.31
CA MET A 23 13.84 2.53 16.71
C MET A 23 13.88 4.04 16.47
N GLU A 24 14.41 4.82 17.42
CA GLU A 24 14.58 6.27 17.30
C GLU A 24 15.52 6.63 16.14
N ARG A 25 16.68 5.96 16.05
CA ARG A 25 17.59 6.14 14.93
C ARG A 25 16.94 5.78 13.59
N PHE A 26 16.15 4.71 13.55
CA PHE A 26 15.39 4.32 12.36
C PHE A 26 14.44 5.43 11.93
N GLN A 27 13.65 5.96 12.87
CA GLN A 27 12.72 7.06 12.60
C GLN A 27 13.44 8.36 12.21
N GLU A 28 14.62 8.63 12.74
CA GLU A 28 15.44 9.79 12.35
C GLU A 28 15.87 9.70 10.89
N ILE A 29 16.31 8.53 10.43
CA ILE A 29 16.66 8.28 9.03
C ILE A 29 15.43 8.51 8.13
N LEU A 30 14.26 8.01 8.52
CA LEU A 30 13.02 8.22 7.78
C LEU A 30 12.70 9.72 7.66
N ARG A 31 12.67 10.45 8.78
CA ARG A 31 12.37 11.88 8.80
C ARG A 31 13.34 12.69 7.94
N SER A 32 14.63 12.47 8.10
CA SER A 32 15.67 13.16 7.32
C SER A 32 15.55 12.86 5.83
N THR A 33 15.31 11.60 5.45
CA THR A 33 15.12 11.23 4.04
C THR A 33 13.88 11.89 3.45
N TYR A 34 12.74 11.82 4.13
CA TYR A 34 11.49 12.42 3.63
C TYR A 34 11.59 13.93 3.48
N SER A 35 12.25 14.61 4.43
CA SER A 35 12.47 16.04 4.36
C SER A 35 13.33 16.46 3.16
N LEU A 36 14.31 15.64 2.74
CA LEU A 36 15.12 15.90 1.54
C LEU A 36 14.30 15.94 0.25
N TYR A 37 13.18 15.21 0.23
CA TYR A 37 12.24 15.21 -0.90
C TYR A 37 11.10 16.25 -0.75
N GLY A 38 11.23 17.17 0.20
CA GLY A 38 10.27 18.25 0.41
C GLY A 38 8.96 17.84 1.08
N PHE A 39 8.92 16.66 1.72
CA PHE A 39 7.77 16.29 2.55
C PHE A 39 7.84 17.01 3.90
N THR A 40 6.73 17.60 4.33
CA THR A 40 6.58 18.25 5.63
C THR A 40 5.96 17.33 6.66
N ALA A 41 6.38 17.45 7.90
CA ALA A 41 5.83 16.64 8.99
C ALA A 41 4.37 17.02 9.27
N LEU A 42 3.51 16.02 9.39
CA LEU A 42 2.14 16.16 9.89
C LEU A 42 1.92 15.11 10.98
N ASP A 43 1.22 15.47 12.04
CA ASP A 43 0.69 14.51 13.00
C ASP A 43 -0.80 14.73 13.19
N THR A 44 -1.56 13.64 13.24
CA THR A 44 -3.00 13.62 13.46
C THR A 44 -3.31 12.88 14.76
N PRO A 45 -4.44 13.17 15.42
CA PRO A 45 -4.80 12.50 16.66
C PRO A 45 -4.83 10.96 16.52
N ILE A 46 -4.42 10.28 17.59
CA ILE A 46 -4.55 8.80 17.68
C ILE A 46 -6.02 8.40 17.85
N ILE A 47 -6.78 9.21 18.58
CA ILE A 47 -8.19 9.00 18.85
C ILE A 47 -8.99 9.92 17.95
N GLU A 48 -9.95 9.36 17.23
CA GLU A 48 -10.86 10.06 16.33
C GLU A 48 -12.32 9.68 16.65
N ALA A 49 -13.26 10.47 16.19
CA ALA A 49 -14.67 10.06 16.19
C ALA A 49 -14.82 8.78 15.34
N SER A 50 -15.57 7.80 15.86
CA SER A 50 -15.76 6.52 15.16
C SER A 50 -16.33 6.70 13.76
N GLU A 51 -17.25 7.65 13.57
CA GLU A 51 -17.87 7.96 12.27
C GLU A 51 -16.83 8.35 11.19
N VAL A 52 -15.75 9.03 11.58
CA VAL A 52 -14.67 9.42 10.65
C VAL A 52 -13.92 8.18 10.17
N LEU A 53 -13.49 7.32 11.10
CA LEU A 53 -12.70 6.14 10.76
C LEU A 53 -13.51 5.06 10.04
N LEU A 54 -14.83 5.01 10.29
CA LEU A 54 -15.75 4.06 9.71
C LEU A 54 -16.38 4.54 8.39
N ALA A 55 -16.18 5.81 7.99
CA ALA A 55 -16.84 6.41 6.83
C ALA A 55 -16.70 5.61 5.52
N LYS A 56 -15.60 4.87 5.36
CA LYS A 56 -15.38 3.94 4.23
C LYS A 56 -14.91 2.56 4.69
N ALA A 57 -14.99 2.27 5.99
CA ALA A 57 -14.69 0.94 6.49
C ALA A 57 -15.81 -0.01 6.08
N GLY A 58 -15.46 -1.19 5.61
CA GLY A 58 -16.40 -2.25 5.27
C GLY A 58 -15.82 -3.61 5.62
N GLY A 59 -16.69 -4.56 5.91
CA GLY A 59 -16.33 -5.95 6.11
C GLY A 59 -15.32 -6.16 7.25
N GLU A 60 -14.18 -6.75 6.93
CA GLU A 60 -13.18 -7.17 7.91
C GLU A 60 -12.49 -5.99 8.62
N THR A 61 -12.32 -4.86 7.93
CA THR A 61 -11.66 -3.67 8.50
C THR A 61 -12.43 -3.10 9.67
N GLU A 62 -13.76 -3.05 9.59
CA GLU A 62 -14.62 -2.54 10.66
C GLU A 62 -14.45 -3.35 11.96
N ASN A 63 -14.33 -4.67 11.83
CA ASN A 63 -14.13 -5.57 12.97
C ASN A 63 -12.74 -5.44 13.63
N GLN A 64 -11.78 -4.82 12.93
CA GLN A 64 -10.42 -4.64 13.43
C GLN A 64 -10.18 -3.27 14.08
N ILE A 65 -11.12 -2.33 13.97
CA ILE A 65 -11.01 -1.01 14.58
C ILE A 65 -11.29 -1.10 16.09
N TYR A 66 -10.37 -0.60 16.91
CA TYR A 66 -10.59 -0.45 18.35
C TYR A 66 -11.55 0.70 18.62
N ARG A 67 -12.74 0.38 19.09
CA ARG A 67 -13.83 1.32 19.37
C ARG A 67 -14.17 1.33 20.84
N PHE A 68 -14.48 2.51 21.40
CA PHE A 68 -14.83 2.70 22.79
C PHE A 68 -15.65 3.98 22.98
N THR A 69 -16.31 4.11 24.12
CA THR A 69 -17.06 5.31 24.46
C THR A 69 -16.42 6.07 25.62
N LYS A 70 -16.48 7.39 25.59
CA LYS A 70 -16.11 8.27 26.69
C LYS A 70 -17.20 9.32 26.88
N GLY A 71 -17.95 9.22 28.00
CA GLY A 71 -19.21 9.95 28.12
C GLY A 71 -20.17 9.55 27.02
N ASP A 72 -20.75 10.53 26.34
CA ASP A 72 -21.68 10.30 25.21
C ASP A 72 -20.98 10.26 23.86
N THR A 73 -19.64 10.28 23.83
CA THR A 73 -18.86 10.31 22.58
C THR A 73 -18.38 8.93 22.20
N ASP A 74 -18.68 8.53 20.97
CA ASP A 74 -18.21 7.29 20.34
C ASP A 74 -16.87 7.55 19.63
N LEU A 75 -15.83 6.85 20.09
CA LEU A 75 -14.43 7.08 19.73
C LEU A 75 -13.79 5.81 19.19
N ALA A 76 -12.75 5.97 18.39
CA ALA A 76 -11.94 4.86 17.94
C ALA A 76 -10.46 5.22 17.86
N LEU A 77 -9.60 4.21 17.96
CA LEU A 77 -8.17 4.36 17.66
C LEU A 77 -7.96 4.29 16.14
N ARG A 78 -7.10 5.15 15.62
CA ARG A 78 -6.77 5.17 14.18
C ARG A 78 -6.22 3.83 13.71
N PHE A 79 -6.79 3.32 12.63
CA PHE A 79 -6.41 2.05 12.00
C PHE A 79 -5.23 2.22 11.03
N ASP A 80 -5.12 3.40 10.45
CA ASP A 80 -4.07 3.87 9.53
C ASP A 80 -3.82 5.37 9.73
N LEU A 81 -2.93 5.92 8.91
CA LEU A 81 -2.66 7.36 8.86
C LEU A 81 -3.36 8.05 7.68
N THR A 82 -3.99 7.29 6.79
CA THR A 82 -4.61 7.76 5.54
C THR A 82 -5.97 8.39 5.78
N VAL A 83 -6.85 7.74 6.55
CA VAL A 83 -8.18 8.30 6.85
C VAL A 83 -8.09 9.59 7.67
N PRO A 84 -7.26 9.66 8.74
CA PRO A 84 -7.02 10.93 9.44
C PRO A 84 -6.43 12.03 8.53
N LEU A 85 -5.56 11.68 7.57
CA LEU A 85 -5.05 12.62 6.57
C LEU A 85 -6.18 13.14 5.68
N ALA A 86 -7.02 12.27 5.16
CA ALA A 86 -8.15 12.68 4.31
C ALA A 86 -9.07 13.66 5.03
N LYS A 87 -9.40 13.39 6.30
CA LYS A 87 -10.14 14.32 7.16
C LYS A 87 -9.41 15.65 7.32
N TYR A 88 -8.08 15.62 7.60
CA TYR A 88 -7.28 16.82 7.79
C TYR A 88 -7.28 17.69 6.53
N VAL A 89 -7.06 17.09 5.36
CA VAL A 89 -7.05 17.80 4.07
C VAL A 89 -8.42 18.39 3.78
N ALA A 90 -9.49 17.65 3.98
CA ALA A 90 -10.86 18.15 3.77
C ALA A 90 -11.18 19.34 4.68
N ALA A 91 -10.78 19.27 5.95
CA ALA A 91 -11.03 20.34 6.91
C ALA A 91 -10.18 21.61 6.67
N ASN A 92 -9.01 21.47 6.06
CA ASN A 92 -8.04 22.57 5.88
C ASN A 92 -7.81 22.92 4.40
N TYR A 93 -8.62 22.42 3.48
CA TYR A 93 -8.41 22.52 2.03
C TYR A 93 -8.07 23.93 1.58
N GLY A 94 -8.83 24.93 2.01
CA GLY A 94 -8.63 26.34 1.62
C GLY A 94 -7.35 27.01 2.13
N SER A 95 -6.60 26.37 3.04
CA SER A 95 -5.35 26.87 3.60
C SER A 95 -4.12 26.07 3.18
N LEU A 96 -4.31 24.94 2.48
CA LEU A 96 -3.22 24.10 2.00
C LEU A 96 -2.70 24.58 0.66
N ALA A 97 -1.39 24.50 0.47
CA ALA A 97 -0.75 24.66 -0.84
C ALA A 97 -0.65 23.28 -1.54
N PHE A 98 -1.06 23.21 -2.80
CA PHE A 98 -1.00 22.01 -3.60
C PHE A 98 0.10 22.07 -4.68
N PRO A 99 0.79 20.95 -5.01
CA PRO A 99 0.59 19.62 -4.41
C PRO A 99 1.01 19.61 -2.93
N PHE A 100 0.11 19.14 -2.06
CA PHE A 100 0.39 19.01 -0.64
C PHE A 100 1.22 17.75 -0.38
N ARG A 101 2.42 17.94 0.15
CA ARG A 101 3.40 16.87 0.38
C ARG A 101 3.62 16.72 1.88
N ARG A 102 3.22 15.57 2.43
CA ARG A 102 3.36 15.33 3.87
C ARG A 102 4.02 13.98 4.15
N TYR A 103 4.65 13.87 5.31
CA TYR A 103 4.94 12.59 5.91
C TYR A 103 4.37 12.51 7.33
N GLN A 104 4.07 11.32 7.78
CA GLN A 104 3.70 11.03 9.16
C GLN A 104 4.31 9.71 9.59
N ILE A 105 4.93 9.71 10.77
CA ILE A 105 5.44 8.50 11.43
C ILE A 105 4.69 8.39 12.75
N GLY A 106 3.78 7.44 12.85
CA GLY A 106 2.89 7.33 14.00
C GLY A 106 2.42 5.92 14.26
N LYS A 107 1.99 5.68 15.50
CA LYS A 107 1.39 4.40 15.88
C LYS A 107 -0.03 4.29 15.32
N VAL A 108 -0.37 3.10 14.88
CA VAL A 108 -1.71 2.69 14.43
C VAL A 108 -2.12 1.40 15.13
N TYR A 109 -3.42 1.11 15.12
CA TYR A 109 -4.02 0.07 15.96
C TYR A 109 -4.95 -0.81 15.14
N ARG A 110 -4.64 -2.13 15.08
CA ARG A 110 -5.44 -3.13 14.36
C ARG A 110 -5.78 -4.29 15.25
N GLY A 111 -7.07 -4.59 15.42
CA GLY A 111 -7.60 -5.65 16.27
C GLY A 111 -7.40 -7.07 15.73
N GLU A 112 -6.61 -7.25 14.68
CA GLU A 112 -6.33 -8.55 14.09
C GLU A 112 -5.60 -9.52 15.04
N ARG A 113 -5.57 -10.79 14.69
CA ARG A 113 -4.85 -11.82 15.47
C ARG A 113 -3.34 -11.52 15.41
N ALA A 114 -2.76 -11.28 16.59
CA ALA A 114 -1.33 -11.09 16.74
C ALA A 114 -0.55 -12.33 16.31
N GLN A 115 0.45 -12.16 15.46
CA GLN A 115 1.34 -13.22 14.99
C GLN A 115 2.73 -12.64 14.66
N ARG A 116 3.69 -13.49 14.32
CA ARG A 116 5.04 -13.02 13.97
C ARG A 116 4.98 -12.01 12.82
N GLY A 117 5.52 -10.80 13.06
CA GLY A 117 5.52 -9.70 12.09
C GLY A 117 4.20 -8.93 11.99
N ARG A 118 3.14 -9.31 12.75
CA ARG A 118 1.88 -8.57 12.83
C ARG A 118 1.52 -8.26 14.27
N PHE A 119 1.51 -6.97 14.57
CA PHE A 119 1.21 -6.44 15.89
C PHE A 119 -0.12 -5.69 15.87
N ARG A 120 -0.72 -5.55 17.04
CA ARG A 120 -1.95 -4.76 17.24
C ARG A 120 -1.69 -3.27 17.42
N GLU A 121 -0.49 -2.94 17.88
CA GLU A 121 0.06 -1.59 17.88
C GLU A 121 1.39 -1.62 17.13
N PHE A 122 1.54 -0.77 16.11
CA PHE A 122 2.78 -0.68 15.35
C PHE A 122 2.92 0.70 14.70
N TYR A 123 4.13 1.04 14.27
CA TYR A 123 4.38 2.27 13.54
C TYR A 123 4.10 2.10 12.05
N GLN A 124 3.35 3.04 11.48
CA GLN A 124 3.37 3.35 10.05
C GLN A 124 4.27 4.56 9.79
N ALA A 125 4.89 4.59 8.63
CA ALA A 125 5.69 5.70 8.14
C ALA A 125 5.22 6.01 6.72
N ASP A 126 4.30 6.92 6.62
CA ASP A 126 3.58 7.25 5.39
C ASP A 126 4.11 8.55 4.79
N ILE A 127 4.25 8.57 3.47
CA ILE A 127 4.48 9.76 2.66
C ILE A 127 3.34 9.89 1.65
N ASP A 128 2.79 11.09 1.49
CA ASP A 128 1.70 11.34 0.55
C ASP A 128 1.93 12.63 -0.23
N ILE A 129 1.52 12.61 -1.48
CA ILE A 129 1.46 13.76 -2.36
C ILE A 129 0.03 13.90 -2.83
N ILE A 130 -0.62 14.99 -2.46
CA ILE A 130 -2.02 15.24 -2.80
C ILE A 130 -2.07 16.39 -3.79
N GLY A 131 -2.61 16.12 -4.99
CA GLY A 131 -2.86 17.15 -6.02
C GLY A 131 -4.24 17.79 -5.84
N ASP A 132 -4.41 18.95 -6.45
CA ASP A 132 -5.70 19.60 -6.63
C ASP A 132 -6.14 19.48 -8.09
N GLY A 133 -7.16 18.66 -8.36
CA GLY A 133 -7.68 18.34 -9.68
C GLY A 133 -6.78 17.40 -10.50
N SER A 134 -5.47 17.53 -10.47
CA SER A 134 -4.52 16.67 -11.19
C SER A 134 -3.23 16.45 -10.41
N LEU A 135 -2.58 15.33 -10.68
CA LEU A 135 -1.25 15.01 -10.17
C LEU A 135 -0.41 14.39 -11.30
N GLY A 136 0.77 14.95 -11.55
CA GLY A 136 1.65 14.47 -12.64
C GLY A 136 2.21 13.08 -12.36
N ILE A 137 2.39 12.28 -13.42
CA ILE A 137 2.89 10.90 -13.34
C ILE A 137 4.30 10.79 -12.72
N LEU A 138 5.09 11.85 -12.73
CA LEU A 138 6.39 11.90 -12.05
C LEU A 138 6.30 11.60 -10.56
N ASN A 139 5.21 11.99 -9.91
CA ASN A 139 5.01 11.71 -8.48
C ASN A 139 4.90 10.21 -8.20
N GLU A 140 4.36 9.42 -9.14
CA GLU A 140 4.28 7.97 -9.02
C GLU A 140 5.68 7.30 -9.08
N ALA A 141 6.62 7.88 -9.82
CA ALA A 141 8.01 7.41 -9.86
C ALA A 141 8.84 7.92 -8.67
N GLU A 142 8.52 9.11 -8.15
CA GLU A 142 9.22 9.68 -7.00
C GLU A 142 9.00 8.85 -5.72
N ILE A 143 7.79 8.34 -5.47
CA ILE A 143 7.51 7.52 -4.27
C ILE A 143 8.42 6.29 -4.19
N PRO A 144 8.54 5.42 -5.20
CA PRO A 144 9.52 4.32 -5.19
C PRO A 144 10.97 4.80 -5.02
N ALA A 145 11.33 5.96 -5.58
CA ALA A 145 12.67 6.52 -5.39
C ALA A 145 12.93 6.92 -3.94
N VAL A 146 11.95 7.51 -3.26
CA VAL A 146 12.03 7.80 -1.82
C VAL A 146 12.17 6.51 -1.01
N ILE A 147 11.43 5.45 -1.37
CA ILE A 147 11.54 4.13 -0.74
C ILE A 147 12.96 3.57 -0.94
N TYR A 148 13.47 3.60 -2.17
CA TYR A 148 14.83 3.15 -2.48
C TYR A 148 15.87 3.89 -1.63
N ARG A 149 15.81 5.21 -1.62
CA ARG A 149 16.72 6.06 -0.83
C ARG A 149 16.63 5.74 0.66
N THR A 150 15.43 5.61 1.18
CA THR A 150 15.17 5.27 2.57
C THR A 150 15.79 3.94 2.95
N PHE A 151 15.55 2.89 2.18
CA PHE A 151 16.08 1.55 2.44
C PHE A 151 17.61 1.51 2.34
N SER A 152 18.17 2.24 1.38
CA SER A 152 19.64 2.39 1.26
C SER A 152 20.22 3.09 2.49
N CYS A 153 19.62 4.18 2.98
CA CYS A 153 20.07 4.88 4.18
C CYS A 153 19.91 4.03 5.46
N LEU A 154 18.96 3.10 5.49
CA LEU A 154 18.79 2.12 6.56
C LEU A 154 19.80 0.97 6.49
N GLY A 155 20.62 0.90 5.44
CA GLY A 155 21.63 -0.14 5.25
C GLY A 155 21.08 -1.45 4.70
N LEU A 156 19.88 -1.44 4.11
CA LEU A 156 19.35 -2.60 3.40
C LEU A 156 20.07 -2.73 2.05
N SER A 157 20.79 -3.83 1.86
CA SER A 157 21.61 -4.08 0.65
C SER A 157 20.91 -4.94 -0.39
N ARG A 158 19.84 -5.63 -0.02
CA ARG A 158 19.12 -6.55 -0.91
C ARG A 158 17.61 -6.33 -0.76
N PHE A 159 17.04 -5.65 -1.71
CA PHE A 159 15.59 -5.47 -1.83
C PHE A 159 15.21 -5.16 -3.27
N LYS A 160 13.97 -5.40 -3.60
CA LYS A 160 13.38 -5.08 -4.89
C LYS A 160 12.03 -4.42 -4.68
N ILE A 161 11.82 -3.29 -5.30
CA ILE A 161 10.55 -2.56 -5.28
C ILE A 161 9.70 -3.07 -6.43
N LYS A 162 8.58 -3.69 -6.12
CA LYS A 162 7.61 -4.19 -7.10
C LYS A 162 6.62 -3.09 -7.42
N VAL A 163 6.45 -2.81 -8.70
CA VAL A 163 5.55 -1.77 -9.20
C VAL A 163 4.44 -2.42 -10.02
N ASN A 164 3.22 -1.99 -9.79
CA ASN A 164 2.04 -2.41 -10.57
C ASN A 164 1.11 -1.22 -10.81
N ASN A 165 0.14 -1.40 -11.72
CA ASN A 165 -0.91 -0.42 -11.97
C ASN A 165 -2.27 -1.14 -12.09
N ARG A 166 -3.22 -0.77 -11.21
CA ARG A 166 -4.55 -1.37 -11.21
C ARG A 166 -5.32 -1.21 -12.52
N LYS A 167 -5.04 -0.16 -13.31
CA LYS A 167 -5.67 0.03 -14.62
C LYS A 167 -5.28 -1.09 -15.58
N VAL A 168 -4.04 -1.60 -15.49
CA VAL A 168 -3.59 -2.74 -16.30
C VAL A 168 -4.40 -4.00 -15.96
N LEU A 169 -4.55 -4.32 -14.69
CA LEU A 169 -5.34 -5.48 -14.27
C LEU A 169 -6.83 -5.32 -14.60
N ASN A 170 -7.42 -4.17 -14.23
CA ASN A 170 -8.84 -3.91 -14.50
C ASN A 170 -9.14 -3.92 -16.01
N GLY A 171 -8.28 -3.27 -16.81
CA GLY A 171 -8.42 -3.27 -18.25
C GLY A 171 -8.23 -4.65 -18.87
N PHE A 172 -7.32 -5.47 -18.34
CA PHE A 172 -7.14 -6.85 -18.76
C PHE A 172 -8.38 -7.71 -18.46
N PHE A 173 -8.97 -7.59 -17.27
CA PHE A 173 -10.20 -8.30 -16.96
C PHE A 173 -11.38 -7.82 -17.80
N ALA A 174 -11.45 -6.53 -18.13
CA ALA A 174 -12.45 -6.00 -19.06
C ALA A 174 -12.28 -6.56 -20.49
N ILE A 175 -11.04 -6.76 -20.96
CA ILE A 175 -10.78 -7.43 -22.25
C ILE A 175 -11.34 -8.86 -22.27
N LEU A 176 -11.34 -9.55 -21.13
CA LEU A 176 -11.91 -10.90 -20.98
C LEU A 176 -13.42 -10.89 -20.67
N GLY A 177 -14.05 -9.71 -20.49
CA GLY A 177 -15.46 -9.61 -20.07
C GLY A 177 -15.70 -10.05 -18.62
N LEU A 178 -14.69 -9.85 -17.76
CA LEU A 178 -14.69 -10.27 -16.35
C LEU A 178 -14.64 -9.07 -15.38
N ASP A 179 -15.09 -7.89 -15.81
CA ASP A 179 -15.08 -6.66 -15.00
C ASP A 179 -15.81 -6.85 -13.67
N ASP A 180 -16.96 -7.50 -13.70
CA ASP A 180 -17.79 -7.74 -12.52
C ASP A 180 -17.10 -8.62 -11.48
N LYS A 181 -16.14 -9.45 -11.92
CA LYS A 181 -15.39 -10.39 -11.08
C LYS A 181 -13.98 -9.91 -10.77
N ALA A 182 -13.55 -8.76 -11.27
CA ALA A 182 -12.17 -8.27 -11.15
C ALA A 182 -11.66 -8.27 -9.70
N SER A 183 -12.47 -7.81 -8.75
CA SER A 183 -12.11 -7.78 -7.33
C SER A 183 -11.90 -9.18 -6.73
N GLU A 184 -12.77 -10.14 -7.08
CA GLU A 184 -12.67 -11.53 -6.62
C GLU A 184 -11.43 -12.20 -7.21
N ILE A 185 -11.19 -12.01 -8.51
CA ILE A 185 -10.03 -12.53 -9.22
C ILE A 185 -8.75 -12.02 -8.59
N MET A 186 -8.63 -10.70 -8.37
CA MET A 186 -7.47 -10.09 -7.71
C MET A 186 -7.24 -10.68 -6.32
N HIS A 187 -8.30 -10.86 -5.52
CA HIS A 187 -8.19 -11.48 -4.20
C HIS A 187 -7.68 -12.92 -4.22
N ILE A 188 -7.97 -13.67 -5.28
CA ILE A 188 -7.46 -15.04 -5.48
C ILE A 188 -5.99 -14.97 -5.91
N ILE A 189 -5.64 -14.08 -6.85
CA ILE A 189 -4.28 -13.88 -7.36
C ILE A 189 -3.32 -13.43 -6.25
N ASP A 190 -3.74 -12.54 -5.37
CA ASP A 190 -2.96 -12.07 -4.20
C ASP A 190 -2.49 -13.23 -3.28
N LYS A 191 -3.14 -14.38 -3.39
CA LYS A 191 -2.78 -15.57 -2.62
C LYS A 191 -1.87 -16.54 -3.39
N LEU A 192 -1.56 -16.27 -4.66
CA LEU A 192 -0.83 -17.16 -5.55
C LEU A 192 0.46 -17.70 -4.90
N ASP A 193 1.29 -16.82 -4.35
CA ASP A 193 2.55 -17.20 -3.71
C ASP A 193 2.37 -18.13 -2.49
N LYS A 194 1.20 -18.09 -1.85
CA LYS A 194 0.89 -18.89 -0.65
C LYS A 194 0.26 -20.23 -0.98
N ILE A 195 -0.58 -20.28 -2.02
CA ILE A 195 -1.41 -21.44 -2.32
C ILE A 195 -0.92 -22.23 -3.53
N GLY A 196 -0.07 -21.63 -4.38
CA GLY A 196 0.44 -22.23 -5.61
C GLY A 196 -0.51 -22.13 -6.81
N ALA A 197 0.04 -22.29 -8.01
CA ALA A 197 -0.67 -22.07 -9.28
C ALA A 197 -1.88 -23.01 -9.48
N ASP A 198 -1.74 -24.28 -9.16
CA ASP A 198 -2.84 -25.26 -9.37
C ASP A 198 -4.07 -24.94 -8.51
N LYS A 199 -3.84 -24.57 -7.25
CA LYS A 199 -4.92 -24.19 -6.36
C LYS A 199 -5.55 -22.85 -6.74
N CYS A 200 -4.72 -21.90 -7.22
CA CYS A 200 -5.21 -20.63 -7.75
C CYS A 200 -6.12 -20.86 -8.96
N ARG A 201 -5.73 -21.72 -9.92
CA ARG A 201 -6.57 -22.15 -11.05
C ARG A 201 -7.90 -22.74 -10.59
N GLY A 202 -7.86 -23.67 -9.63
CA GLY A 202 -9.06 -24.30 -9.07
C GLY A 202 -10.03 -23.27 -8.49
N LEU A 203 -9.54 -22.33 -7.66
CA LEU A 203 -10.36 -21.28 -7.07
C LEU A 203 -10.98 -20.33 -8.12
N LEU A 204 -10.24 -19.99 -9.18
CA LEU A 204 -10.78 -19.20 -10.29
C LEU A 204 -11.90 -19.95 -11.03
N MET A 205 -11.72 -21.25 -11.30
CA MET A 205 -12.76 -22.08 -11.91
C MET A 205 -13.98 -22.25 -11.01
N ASP A 206 -13.79 -22.46 -9.70
CA ASP A 206 -14.86 -22.53 -8.70
C ASP A 206 -15.65 -21.21 -8.63
N GLY A 207 -14.99 -20.05 -8.87
CA GLY A 207 -15.60 -18.73 -9.03
C GLY A 207 -16.36 -18.54 -10.36
N GLY A 208 -16.50 -19.62 -11.17
CA GLY A 208 -17.26 -19.61 -12.43
C GLY A 208 -16.54 -18.88 -13.57
N ILE A 209 -15.22 -18.90 -13.59
CA ILE A 209 -14.41 -18.41 -14.70
C ILE A 209 -14.14 -19.57 -15.66
N SER A 210 -14.25 -19.34 -16.96
CA SER A 210 -14.02 -20.37 -17.96
C SER A 210 -12.56 -20.87 -17.95
N GLU A 211 -12.32 -22.12 -18.32
CA GLU A 211 -10.97 -22.70 -18.39
C GLU A 211 -10.04 -21.89 -19.34
N GLY A 212 -10.60 -21.36 -20.43
CA GLY A 212 -9.89 -20.51 -21.38
C GLY A 212 -9.43 -19.20 -20.73
N ASP A 213 -10.33 -18.51 -20.00
CA ASP A 213 -10.02 -17.27 -19.32
C ASP A 213 -9.05 -17.50 -18.15
N VAL A 214 -9.24 -18.57 -17.38
CA VAL A 214 -8.28 -18.97 -16.34
C VAL A 214 -6.89 -19.18 -16.92
N SER A 215 -6.77 -19.82 -18.07
CA SER A 215 -5.48 -20.03 -18.74
C SER A 215 -4.86 -18.70 -19.20
N GLU A 216 -5.66 -17.76 -19.70
CA GLU A 216 -5.19 -16.43 -20.11
C GLU A 216 -4.78 -15.58 -18.89
N ILE A 217 -5.54 -15.63 -17.79
CA ILE A 217 -5.20 -14.96 -16.51
C ILE A 217 -3.86 -15.49 -15.98
N MET A 218 -3.70 -16.81 -15.90
CA MET A 218 -2.48 -17.43 -15.41
C MET A 218 -1.27 -17.10 -16.31
N SER A 219 -1.47 -17.06 -17.62
CA SER A 219 -0.45 -16.64 -18.58
C SER A 219 -0.03 -15.18 -18.35
N PHE A 220 -1.01 -14.29 -18.15
CA PHE A 220 -0.78 -12.87 -17.90
C PHE A 220 0.03 -12.61 -16.63
N ILE A 221 -0.38 -13.18 -15.50
CA ILE A 221 0.31 -12.98 -14.22
C ILE A 221 1.67 -13.69 -14.14
N SER A 222 1.93 -14.64 -15.06
CA SER A 222 3.21 -15.34 -15.18
C SER A 222 4.19 -14.66 -16.13
N ILE A 223 3.85 -13.51 -16.71
CA ILE A 223 4.76 -12.73 -17.56
C ILE A 223 6.03 -12.43 -16.76
N SER A 224 7.17 -12.84 -17.27
CA SER A 224 8.47 -12.76 -16.59
C SER A 224 9.54 -12.16 -17.52
N GLY A 225 10.72 -11.91 -16.98
CA GLY A 225 11.82 -11.28 -17.70
C GLY A 225 12.17 -9.90 -17.15
N THR A 226 12.92 -9.14 -17.89
CA THR A 226 13.24 -7.73 -17.59
C THR A 226 11.99 -6.84 -17.66
N VAL A 227 12.05 -5.65 -17.09
CA VAL A 227 10.95 -4.66 -17.16
C VAL A 227 10.55 -4.39 -18.61
N SER A 228 11.55 -4.25 -19.52
CA SER A 228 11.30 -4.02 -20.95
C SER A 228 10.59 -5.19 -21.61
N GLU A 229 10.98 -6.43 -21.32
CA GLU A 229 10.33 -7.64 -21.84
C GLU A 229 8.89 -7.76 -21.33
N LYS A 230 8.66 -7.48 -20.03
CA LYS A 230 7.32 -7.46 -19.47
C LYS A 230 6.41 -6.42 -20.12
N LEU A 231 6.89 -5.18 -20.27
CA LEU A 231 6.15 -4.13 -21.00
C LEU A 231 5.87 -4.51 -22.46
N SER A 232 6.84 -5.12 -23.12
CA SER A 232 6.65 -5.64 -24.50
C SER A 232 5.59 -6.75 -24.53
N ALA A 233 5.57 -7.65 -23.59
CA ALA A 233 4.56 -8.72 -23.51
C ALA A 233 3.13 -8.18 -23.30
N LEU A 234 2.97 -7.07 -22.57
CA LEU A 234 1.68 -6.41 -22.39
C LEU A 234 1.13 -5.86 -23.69
N SER A 235 1.97 -5.54 -24.68
CA SER A 235 1.55 -5.02 -25.98
C SER A 235 0.62 -5.95 -26.78
N LYS A 236 0.60 -7.26 -26.46
CA LYS A 236 -0.36 -8.25 -26.99
C LYS A 236 -1.82 -7.83 -26.79
N TYR A 237 -2.09 -7.05 -25.76
CA TYR A 237 -3.42 -6.60 -25.36
C TYR A 237 -3.72 -5.15 -25.76
N SER A 238 -2.74 -4.43 -26.28
CA SER A 238 -2.88 -3.01 -26.68
C SER A 238 -3.98 -2.82 -27.72
N GLY A 239 -4.67 -1.69 -27.63
CA GLY A 239 -5.77 -1.30 -28.51
C GLY A 239 -7.09 -2.06 -28.27
N LYS A 240 -7.15 -2.90 -27.23
CA LYS A 240 -8.36 -3.67 -26.90
C LYS A 240 -9.19 -3.02 -25.78
N ASN A 241 -8.58 -2.16 -24.95
CA ASN A 241 -9.25 -1.47 -23.87
C ASN A 241 -8.48 -0.21 -23.48
N ASP A 242 -9.13 0.95 -23.44
CA ASP A 242 -8.49 2.25 -23.16
C ASP A 242 -7.91 2.34 -21.74
N ILE A 243 -8.54 1.68 -20.75
CA ILE A 243 -8.05 1.65 -19.37
C ILE A 243 -6.74 0.86 -19.30
N PHE A 244 -6.69 -0.27 -20.01
CA PHE A 244 -5.48 -1.09 -20.12
C PHE A 244 -4.33 -0.29 -20.74
N ASP A 245 -4.57 0.35 -21.88
CA ASP A 245 -3.56 1.14 -22.62
C ASP A 245 -3.06 2.32 -21.78
N THR A 246 -3.96 2.99 -21.06
CA THR A 246 -3.59 4.04 -20.11
C THR A 246 -2.68 3.50 -19.02
N GLY A 247 -3.05 2.37 -18.40
CA GLY A 247 -2.25 1.74 -17.33
C GLY A 247 -0.86 1.31 -17.82
N CYS A 248 -0.75 0.76 -19.03
CA CYS A 248 0.53 0.39 -19.64
C CYS A 248 1.40 1.62 -19.92
N SER A 249 0.82 2.71 -20.43
CA SER A 249 1.52 3.98 -20.67
C SER A 249 2.04 4.60 -19.36
N GLU A 250 1.24 4.55 -18.30
CA GLU A 250 1.64 5.00 -16.96
C GLU A 250 2.78 4.16 -16.39
N LEU A 251 2.70 2.82 -16.47
CA LEU A 251 3.78 1.92 -16.04
C LEU A 251 5.07 2.17 -16.83
N ALA A 252 4.99 2.30 -18.14
CA ALA A 252 6.14 2.60 -19.00
C ALA A 252 6.78 3.94 -18.61
N SER A 253 5.96 4.94 -18.27
CA SER A 253 6.46 6.25 -17.82
C SER A 253 7.15 6.15 -16.47
N VAL A 254 6.54 5.49 -15.49
CA VAL A 254 7.11 5.31 -14.16
C VAL A 254 8.43 4.56 -14.22
N THR A 255 8.48 3.43 -14.92
CA THR A 255 9.72 2.62 -15.04
C THR A 255 10.84 3.34 -15.77
N ARG A 256 10.51 4.21 -16.73
CA ARG A 256 11.49 5.08 -17.39
C ARG A 256 12.07 6.13 -16.45
N TYR A 257 11.25 6.71 -15.56
CA TYR A 257 11.70 7.76 -14.65
C TYR A 257 12.48 7.21 -13.44
N LEU A 258 12.28 5.96 -13.04
CA LEU A 258 12.95 5.39 -11.86
C LEU A 258 14.49 5.50 -11.93
N PRO A 259 15.18 5.13 -13.03
CA PRO A 259 16.62 5.34 -13.18
C PRO A 259 17.03 6.82 -13.15
N GLU A 260 16.21 7.71 -13.69
CA GLU A 260 16.47 9.17 -13.67
C GLU A 260 16.38 9.72 -12.23
N PHE A 261 15.57 9.11 -11.35
CA PHE A 261 15.54 9.38 -9.92
C PHE A 261 16.62 8.63 -9.12
N GLY A 262 17.52 7.91 -9.80
CA GLY A 262 18.65 7.21 -9.19
C GLY A 262 18.32 5.84 -8.59
N VAL A 263 17.22 5.21 -9.00
CA VAL A 263 16.89 3.83 -8.62
C VAL A 263 17.52 2.88 -9.63
N PRO A 264 18.50 2.03 -9.24
CA PRO A 264 19.09 1.06 -10.15
C PRO A 264 18.08 0.04 -10.66
N GLU A 265 18.24 -0.45 -11.89
CA GLU A 265 17.32 -1.40 -12.51
C GLU A 265 17.16 -2.71 -11.73
N GLU A 266 18.22 -3.15 -11.04
CA GLU A 266 18.15 -4.33 -10.18
C GLU A 266 17.27 -4.15 -8.93
N ASN A 267 16.96 -2.91 -8.54
CA ASN A 267 16.18 -2.59 -7.34
C ASN A 267 14.69 -2.39 -7.56
N PHE A 268 14.22 -2.45 -8.80
CA PHE A 268 12.78 -2.43 -9.09
C PHE A 268 12.38 -3.47 -10.13
N ASP A 269 11.11 -3.80 -10.17
CA ASP A 269 10.53 -4.74 -11.13
C ASP A 269 9.03 -4.46 -11.29
N LEU A 270 8.46 -4.91 -12.41
CA LEU A 270 7.02 -4.98 -12.59
C LEU A 270 6.48 -6.27 -11.99
N ASP A 271 5.42 -6.16 -11.20
CA ASP A 271 4.68 -7.30 -10.65
C ASP A 271 3.23 -7.20 -11.12
N LEU A 272 2.80 -8.15 -11.92
CA LEU A 272 1.44 -8.19 -12.51
C LEU A 272 0.46 -9.03 -11.68
N THR A 273 0.85 -9.38 -10.44
CA THR A 273 -0.02 -10.11 -9.50
C THR A 273 -0.71 -9.20 -8.50
#